data_7fc5c4efe0653bdc9b5c9d0765403511
#
_entry.id   7fc5c4efe0653bdc9b5c9d0765403511
#
_cell.length_a   1.000
_cell.length_b   1.000
_cell.length_c   1.000
_cell.angle_alpha   90.00
_cell.angle_beta   90.00
_cell.angle_gamma   90.00
#
_symmetry.space_group_name_H-M   'P 1'
#
loop_
_entity.id
_entity.type
_entity.pdbx_description
1 polymer ?
#
loop_
_entity_poly.entity_id
_entity_poly.type
_entity_poly.pdbx_seq_one_letter_code
_entity_poly.pdbx_strand_id
1 'polypeptide(L)'
;MKEYAIAKAREAATIANAVEPRAESAYYDQSSDRIVINLKSGATFSFPPEIAQGLAGASPEDLAEVEVTPSGDGLHWEKLDADFSVPALLAGVFGTAVWMA
;
A
#
# COMPACT_ATOMS: atom_id res chain seq x y z
N MET A 1 -16.67 -10.00 -30.72
CA MET A 1 -16.98 -9.56 -29.34
C MET A 1 -16.05 -10.18 -28.31
N LYS A 2 -16.01 -11.51 -28.25
CA LYS A 2 -15.16 -12.21 -27.27
C LYS A 2 -13.67 -11.94 -27.48
N GLU A 3 -13.22 -11.90 -28.74
CA GLU A 3 -11.81 -11.64 -29.07
C GLU A 3 -11.40 -10.23 -28.68
N TYR A 4 -12.28 -9.24 -28.90
CA TYR A 4 -12.01 -7.87 -28.48
C TYR A 4 -11.85 -7.75 -26.96
N ALA A 5 -12.74 -8.40 -26.20
CA ALA A 5 -12.69 -8.36 -24.75
C ALA A 5 -11.41 -9.01 -24.20
N ILE A 6 -10.96 -10.11 -24.80
CA ILE A 6 -9.72 -10.80 -24.41
C ILE A 6 -8.51 -9.93 -24.72
N ALA A 7 -8.48 -9.30 -25.89
CA ALA A 7 -7.37 -8.41 -26.29
C ALA A 7 -7.27 -7.22 -25.33
N LYS A 8 -8.41 -6.61 -24.95
CA LYS A 8 -8.43 -5.50 -23.98
C LYS A 8 -7.95 -5.93 -22.61
N ALA A 9 -8.36 -7.10 -22.14
CA ALA A 9 -7.92 -7.62 -20.85
C ALA A 9 -6.41 -7.88 -20.83
N ARG A 10 -5.85 -8.43 -21.90
CA ARG A 10 -4.41 -8.67 -22.03
C ARG A 10 -3.61 -7.37 -22.08
N GLU A 11 -4.10 -6.38 -22.81
CA GLU A 11 -3.49 -5.06 -22.89
C GLU A 11 -3.44 -4.41 -21.51
N ALA A 12 -4.56 -4.41 -20.78
CA ALA A 12 -4.63 -3.87 -19.43
C ALA A 12 -3.68 -4.60 -18.46
N ALA A 13 -3.60 -5.93 -18.55
CA ALA A 13 -2.70 -6.72 -17.72
C ALA A 13 -1.23 -6.41 -18.02
N THR A 14 -0.87 -6.23 -19.29
CA THR A 14 0.49 -5.88 -19.69
C THR A 14 0.89 -4.52 -19.14
N ILE A 15 0.02 -3.53 -19.20
CA ILE A 15 0.26 -2.19 -18.66
C ILE A 15 0.43 -2.29 -17.13
N ALA A 16 -0.45 -3.01 -16.44
CA ALA A 16 -0.38 -3.18 -15.00
C ALA A 16 0.94 -3.84 -14.56
N ASN A 17 1.44 -4.81 -15.32
CA ASN A 17 2.70 -5.49 -15.02
C ASN A 17 3.92 -4.61 -15.28
N ALA A 18 3.82 -3.69 -16.24
CA ALA A 18 4.93 -2.80 -16.60
C ALA A 18 5.05 -1.58 -15.70
N VAL A 19 3.97 -1.16 -15.04
CA VAL A 19 3.93 0.05 -14.22
C VAL A 19 3.62 -0.33 -12.77
N GLU A 20 4.66 -0.32 -11.92
CA GLU A 20 4.46 -0.55 -10.50
C GLU A 20 3.71 0.61 -9.85
N PRO A 21 2.79 0.32 -8.91
CA PRO A 21 2.13 1.38 -8.16
C PRO A 21 3.12 2.16 -7.30
N ARG A 22 2.96 3.48 -7.26
CA ARG A 22 3.79 4.39 -6.48
C ARG A 22 2.92 5.30 -5.63
N ALA A 23 3.36 5.57 -4.42
CA ALA A 23 2.67 6.49 -3.52
C ALA A 23 3.05 7.93 -3.85
N GLU A 24 2.06 8.79 -3.95
CA GLU A 24 2.22 10.23 -3.97
C GLU A 24 2.34 10.76 -2.55
N SER A 25 1.46 10.28 -1.67
CA SER A 25 1.42 10.67 -0.27
C SER A 25 0.80 9.56 0.57
N ALA A 26 1.01 9.62 1.87
CA ALA A 26 0.38 8.70 2.81
C ALA A 26 0.13 9.42 4.13
N TYR A 27 -0.90 9.00 4.84
CA TYR A 27 -1.21 9.54 6.14
C TYR A 27 -2.01 8.54 6.97
N TYR A 28 -2.04 8.75 8.28
CA TYR A 28 -2.91 7.98 9.17
C TYR A 28 -4.19 8.78 9.41
N ASP A 29 -5.34 8.17 9.09
CA ASP A 29 -6.64 8.75 9.37
C ASP A 29 -7.16 8.18 10.68
N GLN A 30 -7.05 8.98 11.75
CA GLN A 30 -7.45 8.55 13.08
C GLN A 30 -8.95 8.29 13.18
N SER A 31 -9.77 9.03 12.46
CA SER A 31 -11.23 8.87 12.53
C SER A 31 -11.70 7.52 12.00
N SER A 32 -11.06 7.00 10.98
CA SER A 32 -11.37 5.68 10.40
C SER A 32 -10.42 4.58 10.88
N ASP A 33 -9.36 4.95 11.60
CA ASP A 33 -8.27 4.05 12.01
C ASP A 33 -7.70 3.30 10.80
N ARG A 34 -7.25 4.06 9.80
CA ARG A 34 -6.68 3.50 8.57
C ARG A 34 -5.44 4.26 8.14
N ILE A 35 -4.49 3.52 7.60
CA ILE A 35 -3.39 4.10 6.83
C ILE A 35 -3.92 4.31 5.42
N VAL A 36 -3.80 5.53 4.93
CA VAL A 36 -4.32 5.92 3.61
C VAL A 36 -3.16 6.27 2.70
N ILE A 37 -3.11 5.64 1.53
CA ILE A 37 -2.07 5.86 0.53
C ILE A 37 -2.73 6.45 -0.71
N ASN A 38 -2.34 7.66 -1.08
CA ASN A 38 -2.75 8.27 -2.34
C ASN A 38 -1.72 7.90 -3.39
N LEU A 39 -2.13 7.17 -4.40
CA LEU A 39 -1.23 6.68 -5.45
C LEU A 39 -1.06 7.75 -6.54
N LYS A 40 0.09 7.72 -7.21
CA LYS A 40 0.37 8.63 -8.31
C LYS A 40 -0.61 8.46 -9.48
N SER A 41 -1.25 7.29 -9.58
CA SER A 41 -2.29 7.04 -10.58
C SER A 41 -3.59 7.81 -10.33
N GLY A 42 -3.76 8.36 -9.11
CA GLY A 42 -5.00 8.98 -8.68
C GLY A 42 -5.90 8.06 -7.85
N ALA A 43 -5.58 6.78 -7.76
CA ALA A 43 -6.31 5.85 -6.91
C ALA A 43 -5.86 5.99 -5.46
N THR A 44 -6.70 5.54 -4.54
CA THR A 44 -6.41 5.54 -3.10
C THR A 44 -6.53 4.11 -2.57
N PHE A 45 -5.56 3.72 -1.76
CA PHE A 45 -5.56 2.43 -1.07
C PHE A 45 -5.49 2.69 0.43
N SER A 46 -6.26 1.95 1.22
CA SER A 46 -6.21 2.09 2.67
C SER A 46 -6.32 0.74 3.35
N PHE A 47 -5.76 0.65 4.56
CA PHE A 47 -5.82 -0.57 5.35
C PHE A 47 -5.79 -0.23 6.84
N PRO A 48 -6.39 -1.06 7.70
CA PRO A 48 -6.28 -0.86 9.14
C PRO A 48 -4.89 -1.26 9.64
N PRO A 49 -4.27 -0.50 10.54
CA PRO A 49 -2.93 -0.84 11.07
C PRO A 49 -2.86 -2.22 11.73
N GLU A 50 -3.97 -2.69 12.28
CA GLU A 50 -4.05 -3.96 12.99
C GLU A 50 -3.62 -5.17 12.17
N ILE A 51 -3.76 -5.11 10.84
CA ILE A 51 -3.40 -6.22 9.96
C ILE A 51 -1.96 -6.15 9.48
N ALA A 52 -1.25 -5.06 9.80
CA ALA A 52 0.12 -4.85 9.30
C ALA A 52 1.14 -5.11 10.40
N GLN A 53 2.08 -6.00 10.10
CA GLN A 53 3.16 -6.36 11.03
C GLN A 53 4.01 -5.13 11.35
N GLY A 54 4.19 -4.85 12.62
CA GLY A 54 4.94 -3.68 13.08
C GLY A 54 4.09 -2.44 13.31
N LEU A 55 2.86 -2.40 12.80
CA LEU A 55 1.92 -1.30 13.05
C LEU A 55 0.82 -1.67 14.04
N ALA A 56 0.50 -2.96 14.14
CA ALA A 56 -0.54 -3.43 15.07
C ALA A 56 -0.21 -3.03 16.50
N GLY A 57 -1.16 -2.39 17.18
CA GLY A 57 -0.98 -1.94 18.56
C GLY A 57 -0.23 -0.62 18.72
N ALA A 58 0.23 0.00 17.63
CA ALA A 58 0.94 1.28 17.71
C ALA A 58 -0.02 2.42 18.08
N SER A 59 0.52 3.47 18.71
CA SER A 59 -0.27 4.64 19.08
C SER A 59 -0.65 5.48 17.85
N PRO A 60 -1.75 6.25 17.91
CA PRO A 60 -2.09 7.16 16.83
C PRO A 60 -0.96 8.15 16.50
N GLU A 61 -0.24 8.63 17.51
CA GLU A 61 0.89 9.55 17.31
C GLU A 61 1.99 8.91 16.49
N ASP A 62 2.33 7.66 16.77
CA ASP A 62 3.37 6.94 16.03
C ASP A 62 2.91 6.59 14.63
N LEU A 63 1.64 6.19 14.46
CA LEU A 63 1.07 5.89 13.14
C LEU A 63 1.04 7.12 12.23
N ALA A 64 0.86 8.31 12.81
CA ALA A 64 0.83 9.57 12.06
C ALA A 64 2.18 9.95 11.47
N GLU A 65 3.28 9.35 11.93
CA GLU A 65 4.63 9.66 11.45
C GLU A 65 5.04 8.87 10.21
N VAL A 66 4.08 8.41 9.42
CA VAL A 66 4.36 7.70 8.17
C VAL A 66 5.09 8.60 7.17
N GLU A 67 6.11 8.04 6.54
CA GLU A 67 6.88 8.71 5.49
C GLU A 67 6.82 7.89 4.21
N VAL A 68 6.71 8.58 3.07
CA VAL A 68 6.81 7.95 1.76
C VAL A 68 8.26 8.04 1.31
N THR A 69 8.82 6.94 0.83
CA THR A 69 10.19 6.93 0.30
C THR A 69 10.28 7.84 -0.94
N PRO A 70 11.49 8.37 -1.27
CA PRO A 70 11.62 9.34 -2.36
C PRO A 70 11.07 8.87 -3.71
N SER A 71 11.18 7.58 -4.03
CA SER A 71 10.66 7.04 -5.28
C SER A 71 9.16 6.70 -5.21
N GLY A 72 8.56 6.74 -4.01
CA GLY A 72 7.16 6.40 -3.82
C GLY A 72 6.88 4.90 -3.76
N ASP A 73 7.90 4.06 -3.74
CA ASP A 73 7.74 2.61 -3.74
C ASP A 73 7.59 2.02 -2.33
N GLY A 74 7.81 2.81 -1.29
CA GLY A 74 7.75 2.30 0.08
C GLY A 74 7.17 3.29 1.07
N LEU A 75 6.73 2.76 2.21
CA LEU A 75 6.34 3.52 3.40
C LEU A 75 7.29 3.16 4.53
N HIS A 76 7.63 4.14 5.36
CA HIS A 76 8.55 3.99 6.47
C HIS A 76 8.01 4.68 7.72
N TRP A 77 8.14 4.01 8.87
CA TRP A 77 7.84 4.56 10.20
C TRP A 77 9.12 4.43 11.03
N GLU A 78 9.79 5.53 11.28
CA GLU A 78 11.09 5.53 11.98
C GLU A 78 10.98 4.95 13.39
N LYS A 79 10.05 5.45 14.19
CA LYS A 79 9.90 5.01 15.58
C LYS A 79 9.49 3.55 15.73
N LEU A 80 8.73 3.05 14.76
CA LEU A 80 8.23 1.69 14.79
C LEU A 80 9.19 0.71 14.11
N ASP A 81 10.25 1.23 13.48
CA ASP A 81 11.19 0.46 12.67
C ASP A 81 10.42 -0.44 11.68
N ALA A 82 9.43 0.16 11.04
CA ALA A 82 8.55 -0.54 10.10
C ALA A 82 8.73 0.01 8.69
N ASP A 83 8.84 -0.91 7.74
CA ASP A 83 8.99 -0.61 6.32
C ASP A 83 8.05 -1.48 5.52
N PHE A 84 7.39 -0.89 4.52
CA PHE A 84 6.48 -1.62 3.65
C PHE A 84 6.73 -1.25 2.19
N SER A 85 6.59 -2.24 1.32
CA SER A 85 6.57 -2.02 -0.12
C SER A 85 5.15 -1.67 -0.55
N VAL A 86 4.97 -0.55 -1.26
CA VAL A 86 3.65 -0.16 -1.77
C VAL A 86 3.09 -1.22 -2.71
N PRO A 87 3.85 -1.75 -3.70
CA PRO A 87 3.33 -2.84 -4.53
C PRO A 87 2.91 -4.06 -3.73
N ALA A 88 3.67 -4.43 -2.70
CA ALA A 88 3.34 -5.58 -1.86
C ALA A 88 2.06 -5.36 -1.05
N LEU A 89 1.88 -4.16 -0.49
CA LEU A 89 0.65 -3.81 0.23
C LEU A 89 -0.58 -3.94 -0.67
N LEU A 90 -0.49 -3.43 -1.89
CA LEU A 90 -1.58 -3.51 -2.85
C LEU A 90 -1.87 -4.95 -3.28
N ALA A 91 -0.87 -5.81 -3.22
CA ALA A 91 -1.03 -7.25 -3.48
C ALA A 91 -1.55 -8.02 -2.25
N GLY A 92 -1.77 -7.33 -1.13
CA GLY A 92 -2.30 -7.96 0.09
C GLY A 92 -1.25 -8.52 1.02
N VAL A 93 0.01 -8.11 0.88
CA VAL A 93 1.11 -8.57 1.73
C VAL A 93 1.37 -7.54 2.83
N PHE A 94 0.98 -7.87 4.07
CA PHE A 94 1.07 -6.97 5.22
C PHE A 94 2.10 -7.41 6.26
N GLY A 95 2.91 -8.41 5.95
CA GLY A 95 3.93 -8.92 6.85
C GLY A 95 4.51 -10.24 6.36
N THR A 96 5.22 -10.94 7.25
CA THR A 96 5.78 -12.24 6.93
C THR A 96 4.68 -13.30 6.78
N ALA A 97 5.04 -14.46 6.21
CA ALA A 97 4.11 -15.58 6.07
C ALA A 97 3.56 -16.02 7.44
N VAL A 98 4.38 -15.97 8.48
CA VAL A 98 3.96 -16.32 9.84
C VAL A 98 2.93 -15.31 10.36
N TRP A 99 3.15 -14.03 10.15
CA TRP A 99 2.21 -12.98 10.55
C TRP A 99 0.86 -13.13 9.87
N MET A 100 0.87 -13.48 8.58
CA MET A 100 -0.34 -13.57 7.76
C MET A 100 -1.04 -14.92 7.83
N ALA A 101 -0.46 -15.90 8.51
CA ALA A 101 -1.01 -17.24 8.63
C ALA A 101 -2.33 -17.28 9.42
#